data_eeda56c07f64e249c30cf60235a49f38
#
_entry.id   eeda56c07f64e249c30cf60235a49f38
#
_cell.length_a   1.000
_cell.length_b   1.000
_cell.length_c   1.000
_cell.angle_alpha   90.00
_cell.angle_beta   90.00
_cell.angle_gamma   90.00
#
_symmetry.space_group_name_H-M   'P 1'
#
loop_
_entity.id
_entity.type
_entity.pdbx_description
1 polymer ?
#
loop_
_entity_poly.entity_id
_entity_poly.type
_entity_poly.pdbx_seq_one_letter_code
_entity_poly.pdbx_strand_id
1 'polypeptide(L)'
;MAGRTFLRFLNSFRHTGTPSSSTFLRGDGAWSNLETSVEDFHAIGGAGEPAFQNSWANTGSSPAAFYKDPFGRVYLRGNINTGASGTVAFTLPSGYRPEYNTFHVSYNNNGGPGPGGAAVHIEIQTDGDVIPTYGAGTDVWLDSAHFRAV
;
A
#
# COMPACT_ATOMS: atom_id res chain seq x y z
N MET A 1 30.23 46.33 7.86
CA MET A 1 30.33 45.54 9.13
C MET A 1 29.07 44.75 9.46
N ALA A 2 28.20 44.41 8.52
CA ALA A 2 26.94 43.67 8.80
C ALA A 2 27.05 42.14 8.79
N GLY A 3 28.12 41.58 8.24
CA GLY A 3 28.23 40.11 8.08
C GLY A 3 28.52 39.28 9.32
N ARG A 4 29.07 39.90 10.38
CA ARG A 4 29.45 39.15 11.61
C ARG A 4 28.26 38.92 12.58
N THR A 5 27.23 39.71 12.52
CA THR A 5 26.06 39.58 13.41
C THR A 5 25.14 38.46 12.93
N PHE A 6 25.00 38.29 11.61
CA PHE A 6 24.17 37.23 11.03
C PHE A 6 24.76 35.85 11.24
N LEU A 7 26.09 35.68 11.13
CA LEU A 7 26.78 34.44 11.42
C LEU A 7 26.71 34.03 12.91
N ARG A 8 26.65 35.01 13.84
CA ARG A 8 26.47 34.71 15.28
C ARG A 8 25.07 34.23 15.60
N PHE A 9 24.06 34.70 14.88
CA PHE A 9 22.67 34.28 15.08
C PHE A 9 22.48 32.82 14.62
N LEU A 10 23.06 32.44 13.49
CA LEU A 10 23.03 31.04 13.00
C LEU A 10 23.77 30.05 13.91
N ASN A 11 24.84 30.50 14.58
CA ASN A 11 25.58 29.65 15.54
C ASN A 11 24.90 29.51 16.91
N SER A 12 23.86 30.26 17.21
CA SER A 12 23.10 30.09 18.45
C SER A 12 22.05 29.00 18.39
N PHE A 13 21.67 28.56 17.18
CA PHE A 13 20.84 27.36 17.01
C PHE A 13 21.71 26.11 17.10
N ARG A 14 21.53 25.37 18.17
CA ARG A 14 22.15 24.05 18.28
C ARG A 14 21.43 23.11 17.31
N HIS A 15 22.04 22.85 16.17
CA HIS A 15 21.56 21.78 15.29
C HIS A 15 22.37 20.52 15.53
N THR A 16 21.71 19.39 15.52
CA THR A 16 22.32 18.07 15.54
C THR A 16 22.22 17.45 14.15
N GLY A 17 23.22 16.67 13.75
CA GLY A 17 23.31 16.09 12.42
C GLY A 17 24.02 16.98 11.41
N THR A 18 24.13 16.51 10.18
CA THR A 18 24.85 17.17 9.08
C THR A 18 23.88 17.58 7.98
N PRO A 19 23.88 18.87 7.54
CA PRO A 19 23.09 19.27 6.40
C PRO A 19 23.61 18.61 5.13
N SER A 20 22.70 18.19 4.28
CA SER A 20 22.98 17.65 2.94
C SER A 20 21.84 18.00 1.98
N SER A 21 21.97 17.65 0.71
CA SER A 21 20.91 17.83 -0.27
C SER A 21 19.67 16.94 -0.01
N SER A 22 19.79 15.93 0.84
CA SER A 22 18.71 15.00 1.22
C SER A 22 18.16 15.21 2.62
N THR A 23 18.69 16.20 3.38
CA THR A 23 18.23 16.47 4.74
C THR A 23 17.48 17.80 4.83
N PHE A 24 16.56 17.90 5.78
CA PHE A 24 15.86 19.13 6.17
C PHE A 24 16.04 19.39 7.66
N LEU A 25 15.99 20.65 8.05
CA LEU A 25 16.06 21.07 9.45
C LEU A 25 14.68 20.94 10.10
N ARG A 26 14.58 20.09 11.11
CA ARG A 26 13.35 19.92 11.89
C ARG A 26 13.18 21.06 12.90
N GLY A 27 11.95 21.22 13.39
CA GLY A 27 11.61 22.22 14.40
C GLY A 27 12.32 22.02 15.76
N ASP A 28 12.86 20.83 16.02
CA ASP A 28 13.71 20.50 17.19
C ASP A 28 15.20 20.82 16.97
N GLY A 29 15.57 21.37 15.82
CA GLY A 29 16.94 21.71 15.47
C GLY A 29 17.77 20.52 14.94
N ALA A 30 17.17 19.37 14.67
CA ALA A 30 17.86 18.23 14.07
C ALA A 30 17.77 18.25 12.53
N TRP A 31 18.88 17.95 11.85
CA TRP A 31 18.89 17.61 10.44
C TRP A 31 18.46 16.15 10.29
N SER A 32 17.43 15.91 9.50
CA SER A 32 16.87 14.58 9.28
C SER A 32 16.59 14.34 7.80
N ASN A 33 16.76 13.11 7.36
CA ASN A 33 16.32 12.72 6.04
C ASN A 33 14.79 12.75 5.98
N LEU A 34 14.24 13.15 4.85
CA LEU A 34 12.86 12.87 4.53
C LEU A 34 12.78 11.37 4.20
N GLU A 35 12.14 10.61 5.06
CA GLU A 35 11.85 9.20 4.75
C GLU A 35 10.81 9.18 3.61
N THR A 36 11.32 9.08 2.40
CA THR A 36 10.51 9.02 1.17
C THR A 36 10.62 7.67 0.48
N SER A 37 11.35 6.73 1.10
CA SER A 37 11.45 5.38 0.55
C SER A 37 10.11 4.67 0.72
N VAL A 38 9.49 4.36 -0.40
CA VAL A 38 8.39 3.39 -0.45
C VAL A 38 8.97 2.02 -0.14
N GLU A 39 8.33 1.24 0.71
CA GLU A 39 8.75 -0.14 0.98
C GLU A 39 8.62 -1.01 -0.27
N ASP A 40 9.33 -2.13 -0.30
CA ASP A 40 9.20 -3.11 -1.35
C ASP A 40 7.82 -3.78 -1.33
N PHE A 41 7.43 -4.35 -2.46
CA PHE A 41 6.18 -5.07 -2.55
C PHE A 41 6.21 -6.38 -1.75
N HIS A 42 5.21 -6.58 -0.92
CA HIS A 42 4.91 -7.82 -0.21
C HIS A 42 4.07 -8.73 -1.11
N ALA A 43 4.66 -9.77 -1.67
CA ALA A 43 3.98 -10.66 -2.60
C ALA A 43 3.09 -11.67 -1.87
N ILE A 44 1.80 -11.68 -2.16
CA ILE A 44 0.87 -12.68 -1.60
C ILE A 44 1.29 -14.08 -2.02
N GLY A 45 1.42 -15.00 -1.04
CA GLY A 45 1.94 -16.36 -1.23
C GLY A 45 3.46 -16.45 -1.24
N GLY A 46 4.20 -15.35 -1.03
CA GLY A 46 5.64 -15.33 -0.85
C GLY A 46 6.09 -15.92 0.49
N ALA A 47 7.37 -16.19 0.61
CA ALA A 47 7.95 -16.71 1.86
C ALA A 47 7.84 -15.66 2.98
N GLY A 48 7.13 -15.96 4.07
CA GLY A 48 6.89 -15.04 5.18
C GLY A 48 5.76 -14.03 4.95
N GLU A 49 5.12 -14.08 3.80
CA GLU A 49 4.01 -13.20 3.42
C GLU A 49 2.64 -13.90 3.57
N PRO A 50 1.52 -13.15 3.54
CA PRO A 50 0.19 -13.74 3.61
C PRO A 50 -0.04 -14.80 2.53
N ALA A 51 -0.59 -15.94 2.92
CA ALA A 51 -0.96 -16.98 1.98
C ALA A 51 -2.35 -16.72 1.37
N PHE A 52 -2.57 -17.20 0.15
CA PHE A 52 -3.90 -17.31 -0.42
C PHE A 52 -4.78 -18.29 0.36
N GLN A 53 -6.08 -17.98 0.40
CA GLN A 53 -7.11 -18.77 1.08
C GLN A 53 -8.24 -19.12 0.10
N ASN A 54 -9.07 -20.08 0.47
CA ASN A 54 -10.32 -20.43 -0.24
C ASN A 54 -10.13 -20.64 -1.76
N SER A 55 -9.03 -21.29 -2.15
CA SER A 55 -8.67 -21.57 -3.55
C SER A 55 -8.35 -20.32 -4.40
N TRP A 56 -8.27 -19.13 -3.81
CA TRP A 56 -7.75 -17.98 -4.53
C TRP A 56 -6.26 -18.18 -4.87
N ALA A 57 -5.84 -17.66 -6.00
CA ALA A 57 -4.46 -17.78 -6.47
C ALA A 57 -4.08 -16.60 -7.39
N ASN A 58 -2.80 -16.40 -7.57
CA ASN A 58 -2.29 -15.49 -8.60
C ASN A 58 -2.68 -15.97 -10.00
N THR A 59 -2.96 -15.01 -10.88
CA THR A 59 -3.16 -15.29 -12.30
C THR A 59 -2.08 -14.61 -13.13
N GLY A 60 -1.50 -15.38 -14.06
CA GLY A 60 -0.60 -14.91 -15.10
C GLY A 60 0.62 -14.12 -14.60
N SER A 61 0.91 -13.02 -15.28
CA SER A 61 2.12 -12.21 -15.11
C SER A 61 1.99 -11.06 -14.09
N SER A 62 0.82 -10.91 -13.45
CA SER A 62 0.55 -9.83 -12.51
C SER A 62 0.28 -10.37 -11.10
N PRO A 63 1.32 -10.80 -10.36
CA PRO A 63 1.13 -11.39 -9.05
C PRO A 63 0.56 -10.37 -8.06
N ALA A 64 -0.34 -10.85 -7.20
CA ALA A 64 -0.93 -10.05 -6.15
C ALA A 64 0.13 -9.66 -5.11
N ALA A 65 0.12 -8.39 -4.76
CA ALA A 65 1.02 -7.85 -3.76
C ALA A 65 0.39 -6.61 -3.10
N PHE A 66 0.96 -6.19 -1.98
CA PHE A 66 0.64 -4.93 -1.32
C PHE A 66 1.92 -4.20 -0.92
N TYR A 67 1.80 -2.92 -0.66
CA TYR A 67 2.83 -2.11 -0.03
C TYR A 67 2.17 -0.93 0.69
N LYS A 68 2.90 -0.30 1.60
CA LYS A 68 2.50 0.92 2.29
C LYS A 68 3.42 2.06 1.94
N ASP A 69 2.87 3.22 1.63
CA ASP A 69 3.65 4.42 1.40
C ASP A 69 4.08 5.08 2.73
N PRO A 70 5.03 6.03 2.72
CA PRO A 70 5.49 6.73 3.93
C PRO A 70 4.41 7.52 4.67
N PHE A 71 3.25 7.72 4.06
CA PHE A 71 2.10 8.40 4.66
C PHE A 71 1.08 7.44 5.27
N GLY A 72 1.38 6.14 5.27
CA GLY A 72 0.52 5.10 5.84
C GLY A 72 -0.60 4.63 4.93
N ARG A 73 -0.55 4.95 3.63
CA ARG A 73 -1.53 4.45 2.68
C ARG A 73 -1.07 3.10 2.13
N VAL A 74 -1.92 2.10 2.24
CA VAL A 74 -1.74 0.77 1.68
C VAL A 74 -2.34 0.72 0.28
N TYR A 75 -1.61 0.13 -0.64
CA TYR A 75 -2.01 -0.12 -2.02
C TYR A 75 -1.93 -1.62 -2.29
N LEU A 76 -2.95 -2.14 -2.92
CA LEU A 76 -2.96 -3.49 -3.46
C LEU A 76 -2.70 -3.42 -4.97
N ARG A 77 -2.15 -4.50 -5.52
CA ARG A 77 -1.98 -4.66 -6.97
C ARG A 77 -2.09 -6.10 -7.38
N GLY A 78 -2.20 -6.31 -8.67
CA GLY A 78 -2.15 -7.61 -9.30
C GLY A 78 -3.50 -8.23 -9.57
N ASN A 79 -3.48 -9.47 -10.05
CA ASN A 79 -4.66 -10.18 -10.52
C ASN A 79 -4.75 -11.54 -9.84
N ILE A 80 -5.92 -11.86 -9.31
CA ILE A 80 -6.22 -13.12 -8.63
C ILE A 80 -7.43 -13.82 -9.25
N ASN A 81 -7.46 -15.13 -9.17
CA ASN A 81 -8.56 -15.94 -9.71
C ASN A 81 -8.83 -17.21 -8.89
N THR A 82 -9.69 -18.06 -9.41
CA THR A 82 -10.07 -19.42 -8.95
C THR A 82 -10.84 -19.48 -7.63
N GLY A 83 -10.86 -18.45 -6.82
CA GLY A 83 -11.66 -18.40 -5.60
C GLY A 83 -13.14 -18.12 -5.85
N ALA A 84 -13.97 -18.42 -4.86
CA ALA A 84 -15.40 -18.12 -4.89
C ALA A 84 -15.68 -16.69 -4.42
N SER A 85 -16.62 -16.01 -5.07
CA SER A 85 -17.12 -14.70 -4.66
C SER A 85 -17.63 -14.72 -3.20
N GLY A 86 -17.29 -13.69 -2.44
CA GLY A 86 -17.68 -13.58 -1.03
C GLY A 86 -16.82 -14.40 -0.07
N THR A 87 -15.72 -14.97 -0.54
CA THR A 87 -14.76 -15.67 0.32
C THR A 87 -13.46 -14.88 0.46
N VAL A 88 -12.78 -15.03 1.59
CA VAL A 88 -11.48 -14.38 1.86
C VAL A 88 -10.45 -14.84 0.86
N ALA A 89 -9.81 -13.91 0.16
CA ALA A 89 -8.72 -14.22 -0.76
C ALA A 89 -7.38 -14.34 -0.02
N PHE A 90 -7.11 -13.43 0.88
CA PHE A 90 -5.96 -13.42 1.79
C PHE A 90 -6.23 -12.42 2.90
N THR A 91 -5.42 -12.46 3.98
CA THR A 91 -5.55 -11.56 5.14
C THR A 91 -4.31 -10.69 5.25
N LEU A 92 -4.47 -9.37 5.20
CA LEU A 92 -3.39 -8.40 5.39
C LEU A 92 -2.84 -8.47 6.82
N PRO A 93 -1.51 -8.37 7.01
CA PRO A 93 -0.90 -8.40 8.33
C PRO A 93 -1.25 -7.15 9.15
N SER A 94 -1.02 -7.22 10.45
CA SER A 94 -1.12 -6.06 11.34
C SER A 94 -0.25 -4.90 10.84
N GLY A 95 -0.76 -3.67 10.92
CA GLY A 95 -0.11 -2.48 10.37
C GLY A 95 -0.40 -2.20 8.89
N TYR A 96 -1.11 -3.10 8.21
CA TYR A 96 -1.60 -2.94 6.83
C TYR A 96 -3.13 -3.04 6.75
N ARG A 97 -3.83 -2.79 7.84
CA ARG A 97 -5.27 -2.96 7.97
C ARG A 97 -5.97 -1.60 8.03
N PRO A 98 -7.17 -1.45 7.47
CA PRO A 98 -7.93 -0.22 7.56
C PRO A 98 -8.56 -0.07 8.95
N GLU A 99 -8.83 1.18 9.35
CA GLU A 99 -9.59 1.50 10.56
C GLU A 99 -11.06 1.05 10.48
N TYR A 100 -11.64 1.12 9.30
CA TYR A 100 -13.01 0.71 8.98
C TYR A 100 -13.02 -0.16 7.73
N ASN A 101 -14.05 -1.01 7.58
CA ASN A 101 -14.23 -1.75 6.34
C ASN A 101 -14.25 -0.79 5.14
N THR A 102 -13.46 -1.09 4.14
CA THR A 102 -13.39 -0.30 2.91
C THR A 102 -13.91 -1.10 1.73
N PHE A 103 -14.55 -0.42 0.80
CA PHE A 103 -15.15 -1.02 -0.39
C PHE A 103 -14.58 -0.35 -1.63
N HIS A 104 -14.05 -1.17 -2.53
CA HIS A 104 -13.43 -0.71 -3.77
C HIS A 104 -14.14 -1.35 -4.96
N VAL A 105 -14.29 -0.59 -6.02
CA VAL A 105 -14.79 -1.11 -7.29
C VAL A 105 -13.60 -1.37 -8.20
N SER A 106 -13.49 -2.57 -8.69
CA SER A 106 -12.46 -2.98 -9.60
C SER A 106 -13.04 -3.67 -10.83
N TYR A 107 -12.15 -4.19 -11.66
CA TYR A 107 -12.49 -4.84 -12.91
C TYR A 107 -12.29 -6.35 -12.79
N ASN A 108 -13.21 -7.07 -13.40
CA ASN A 108 -13.16 -8.51 -13.59
C ASN A 108 -13.09 -8.80 -15.09
N ASN A 109 -12.07 -9.52 -15.50
CA ASN A 109 -11.94 -9.95 -16.89
C ASN A 109 -12.63 -11.29 -17.10
N ASN A 110 -13.94 -11.26 -17.20
CA ASN A 110 -14.76 -12.46 -17.41
C ASN A 110 -14.64 -12.96 -18.86
N GLY A 111 -13.47 -13.52 -19.23
CA GLY A 111 -13.30 -14.24 -20.47
C GLY A 111 -12.43 -13.59 -21.55
N GLY A 112 -11.55 -12.64 -21.23
CA GLY A 112 -10.58 -12.11 -22.19
C GLY A 112 -10.49 -10.58 -22.23
N PRO A 113 -9.46 -10.01 -22.89
CA PRO A 113 -9.33 -8.57 -23.07
C PRO A 113 -10.39 -8.07 -24.06
N GLY A 114 -11.53 -7.62 -23.54
CA GLY A 114 -12.63 -7.13 -24.36
C GLY A 114 -13.75 -6.49 -23.55
N PRO A 115 -14.78 -5.94 -24.19
CA PRO A 115 -15.87 -5.21 -23.55
C PRO A 115 -16.81 -6.06 -22.66
N GLY A 116 -16.44 -7.30 -22.34
CA GLY A 116 -17.22 -8.24 -21.54
C GLY A 116 -16.88 -8.28 -20.04
N GLY A 117 -15.97 -7.43 -19.58
CA GLY A 117 -15.64 -7.35 -18.17
C GLY A 117 -16.74 -6.73 -17.32
N ALA A 118 -16.85 -7.19 -16.07
CA ALA A 118 -17.83 -6.69 -15.12
C ALA A 118 -17.14 -5.95 -13.96
N ALA A 119 -17.86 -5.04 -13.33
CA ALA A 119 -17.43 -4.47 -12.07
C ALA A 119 -17.42 -5.54 -10.97
N VAL A 120 -16.38 -5.57 -10.17
CA VAL A 120 -16.26 -6.40 -8.97
C VAL A 120 -16.08 -5.48 -7.77
N HIS A 121 -16.68 -5.84 -6.65
CA HIS A 121 -16.42 -5.17 -5.39
C HIS A 121 -15.33 -5.94 -4.63
N ILE A 122 -14.40 -5.20 -4.06
CA ILE A 122 -13.41 -5.73 -3.14
C ILE A 122 -13.69 -5.10 -1.78
N GLU A 123 -14.08 -5.90 -0.82
CA GLU A 123 -14.19 -5.49 0.57
C GLU A 123 -12.88 -5.78 1.28
N ILE A 124 -12.38 -4.81 2.05
CA ILE A 124 -11.23 -5.00 2.93
C ILE A 124 -11.70 -4.68 4.36
N GLN A 125 -11.63 -5.69 5.22
CA GLN A 125 -12.15 -5.62 6.59
C GLN A 125 -11.09 -5.14 7.59
N THR A 126 -11.53 -4.72 8.76
CA THR A 126 -10.65 -4.21 9.83
C THR A 126 -9.69 -5.25 10.39
N ASP A 127 -9.99 -6.54 10.24
CA ASP A 127 -9.10 -7.66 10.58
C ASP A 127 -8.10 -8.00 9.47
N GLY A 128 -8.19 -7.28 8.34
CA GLY A 128 -7.31 -7.41 7.20
C GLY A 128 -7.82 -8.33 6.10
N ASP A 129 -8.96 -8.95 6.24
CA ASP A 129 -9.52 -9.85 5.24
C ASP A 129 -9.85 -9.10 3.94
N VAL A 130 -9.33 -9.58 2.83
CA VAL A 130 -9.59 -9.08 1.48
C VAL A 130 -10.56 -10.03 0.79
N ILE A 131 -11.75 -9.52 0.49
CA ILE A 131 -12.87 -10.33 0.01
C ILE A 131 -13.39 -9.76 -1.31
N PRO A 132 -13.06 -10.38 -2.45
CA PRO A 132 -13.75 -10.08 -3.70
C PRO A 132 -15.21 -10.53 -3.58
N THR A 133 -16.13 -9.57 -3.69
CA THR A 133 -17.55 -9.84 -3.56
C THR A 133 -18.22 -9.69 -4.93
N TYR A 134 -19.40 -9.28 -4.99
CA TYR A 134 -20.27 -9.15 -6.12
C TYR A 134 -19.56 -9.00 -7.49
N GLY A 135 -19.90 -9.84 -8.45
CA GLY A 135 -19.32 -9.84 -9.79
C GLY A 135 -17.97 -10.55 -9.90
N ALA A 136 -17.45 -11.13 -8.82
CA ALA A 136 -16.21 -11.92 -8.88
C ALA A 136 -16.40 -13.11 -9.85
N GLY A 137 -15.58 -13.13 -10.85
CA GLY A 137 -15.55 -14.16 -11.87
C GLY A 137 -14.19 -14.81 -11.90
N THR A 138 -13.64 -15.01 -13.07
CA THR A 138 -12.37 -15.71 -13.25
C THR A 138 -11.17 -14.89 -12.82
N ASP A 139 -11.13 -13.59 -13.09
CA ASP A 139 -9.97 -12.74 -12.83
C ASP A 139 -10.37 -11.43 -12.16
N VAL A 140 -9.85 -11.17 -10.99
CA VAL A 140 -10.12 -9.96 -10.21
C VAL A 140 -8.85 -9.12 -10.09
N TRP A 141 -8.89 -7.89 -10.60
CA TRP A 141 -7.79 -6.92 -10.48
C TRP A 141 -7.86 -6.19 -9.14
N LEU A 142 -6.73 -6.08 -8.45
CA LEU A 142 -6.63 -5.46 -7.13
C LEU A 142 -6.17 -4.00 -7.18
N ASP A 143 -5.71 -3.52 -8.33
CA ASP A 143 -4.99 -2.23 -8.48
C ASP A 143 -5.80 -0.98 -8.10
N SER A 144 -7.12 -1.09 -8.00
CA SER A 144 -7.97 0.01 -7.53
C SER A 144 -8.07 0.11 -6.01
N ALA A 145 -7.67 -0.94 -5.29
CA ALA A 145 -7.84 -1.01 -3.84
C ALA A 145 -6.69 -0.30 -3.11
N HIS A 146 -7.03 0.75 -2.38
CA HIS A 146 -6.09 1.49 -1.54
C HIS A 146 -6.83 2.16 -0.38
N PHE A 147 -6.18 2.24 0.78
CA PHE A 147 -6.76 2.85 1.98
C PHE A 147 -5.63 3.32 2.92
N ARG A 148 -5.98 4.00 3.99
CA ARG A 148 -5.04 4.34 5.05
C ARG A 148 -5.04 3.24 6.11
N ALA A 149 -3.86 2.73 6.46
CA ALA A 149 -3.69 1.79 7.56
C ALA A 149 -3.64 2.48 8.92
N VAL A 150 -3.97 1.73 9.97
CA VAL A 150 -3.85 2.12 11.38
C VAL A 150 -2.88 1.20 12.11
#